data_cf95f2ceea26aeedae3d039242126e0f
#
_entry.id   cf95f2ceea26aeedae3d039242126e0f
#
_cell.length_a   1.000
_cell.length_b   1.000
_cell.length_c   1.000
_cell.angle_alpha   90.00
_cell.angle_beta   90.00
_cell.angle_gamma   90.00
#
_symmetry.space_group_name_H-M   'P 1'
#
loop_
_entity.id
_entity.type
_entity.pdbx_description
1 polymer ?
#
loop_
_entity_poly.entity_id
_entity_poly.type
_entity_poly.pdbx_seq_one_letter_code
_entity_poly.pdbx_strand_id
1 'polypeptide(L)'
;MKISVFGSGYVGLVQAAVLAEVGHDVLCMDIDRNKVERLAQGLASIYEPGLDALLREGLDSGRLRFSSDARLAVEHGRVQFIAVGTPPGEDGAADLGAVFAVADAIAEHRRKPVIVVEKSTVPVGTGDRLRAHIERRLEADGRELEFEIVSNPEFLKEGSAVVDCRRPDRIVVGCDNEEVRQVMRELYEPFNRNHDRMLFMGLRSAELTKYAANGMLATKISFINQSAELAEHLGADIEAVRQGIGADPRIGYHFIYPGCGYGGSCFPKDMRALIHSAEQAHCSSDLLQAVEAINRRQKHKLFERIRVFYDGDLRGKTFALWGLAFKPNTDDMRDAPSRELMEALWRHGAQVRAYDPDAMQETQRLYGHDERLSLMGTPEATLGGADALVICTEWQQFKAPDFELLKERLKAPVIFDGRNLYDPERMARHGFHYYPMGRGQSCSLPINEASLAQEDGVRLLRQA
;
A
#
# COMPACT_ATOMS: atom_id res chain seq x y z
N MET A 1 30.37 -0.02 2.06
CA MET A 1 30.22 -0.53 3.45
C MET A 1 29.70 -1.96 3.42
N LYS A 2 29.86 -2.71 4.54
CA LYS A 2 29.17 -4.02 4.73
C LYS A 2 27.84 -3.79 5.42
N ILE A 3 26.78 -4.26 4.80
CA ILE A 3 25.41 -4.02 5.22
C ILE A 3 24.65 -5.34 5.30
N SER A 4 23.86 -5.54 6.32
CA SER A 4 22.90 -6.62 6.41
C SER A 4 21.48 -6.09 6.38
N VAL A 5 20.60 -6.78 5.66
CA VAL A 5 19.17 -6.45 5.59
C VAL A 5 18.38 -7.67 6.04
N PHE A 6 17.63 -7.55 7.12
CA PHE A 6 16.75 -8.60 7.65
C PHE A 6 15.33 -8.40 7.12
N GLY A 7 14.85 -9.39 6.40
CA GLY A 7 13.58 -9.36 5.67
C GLY A 7 13.77 -9.04 4.19
N SER A 8 13.31 -9.94 3.32
CA SER A 8 13.28 -9.78 1.86
C SER A 8 11.86 -9.52 1.35
N GLY A 9 11.05 -8.84 2.16
CA GLY A 9 9.79 -8.25 1.74
C GLY A 9 10.01 -7.08 0.78
N TYR A 10 8.93 -6.37 0.48
CA TYR A 10 8.95 -5.26 -0.48
C TYR A 10 10.04 -4.23 -0.16
N VAL A 11 10.06 -3.74 1.08
CA VAL A 11 11.02 -2.73 1.53
C VAL A 11 12.45 -3.26 1.56
N GLY A 12 12.65 -4.40 2.23
CA GLY A 12 13.99 -4.95 2.44
C GLY A 12 14.68 -5.37 1.15
N LEU A 13 13.95 -6.00 0.23
CA LEU A 13 14.51 -6.47 -1.04
C LEU A 13 14.91 -5.30 -1.95
N VAL A 14 14.03 -4.29 -2.09
CA VAL A 14 14.35 -3.09 -2.89
C VAL A 14 15.53 -2.33 -2.28
N GLN A 15 15.52 -2.13 -0.94
CA GLN A 15 16.62 -1.45 -0.24
C GLN A 15 17.94 -2.20 -0.43
N ALA A 16 17.95 -3.53 -0.29
CA ALA A 16 19.16 -4.36 -0.46
C ALA A 16 19.72 -4.26 -1.89
N ALA A 17 18.85 -4.36 -2.91
CA ALA A 17 19.25 -4.28 -4.31
C ALA A 17 19.81 -2.91 -4.67
N VAL A 18 19.16 -1.83 -4.25
CA VAL A 18 19.60 -0.45 -4.53
C VAL A 18 20.89 -0.09 -3.78
N LEU A 19 21.07 -0.58 -2.53
CA LEU A 19 22.34 -0.39 -1.81
C LEU A 19 23.50 -1.16 -2.46
N ALA A 20 23.25 -2.36 -3.00
CA ALA A 20 24.25 -3.11 -3.74
C ALA A 20 24.63 -2.43 -5.06
N GLU A 21 23.65 -1.84 -5.77
CA GLU A 21 23.86 -1.07 -7.00
C GLU A 21 24.85 0.09 -6.80
N VAL A 22 24.72 0.83 -5.71
CA VAL A 22 25.60 1.97 -5.42
C VAL A 22 26.96 1.55 -4.82
N GLY A 23 27.23 0.24 -4.73
CA GLY A 23 28.56 -0.28 -4.42
C GLY A 23 28.76 -0.79 -3.00
N HIS A 24 27.71 -0.94 -2.20
CA HIS A 24 27.81 -1.58 -0.89
C HIS A 24 27.86 -3.11 -1.01
N ASP A 25 28.50 -3.79 -0.04
CA ASP A 25 28.49 -5.25 0.11
C ASP A 25 27.32 -5.65 1.00
N VAL A 26 26.26 -6.17 0.39
CA VAL A 26 24.96 -6.38 1.03
C VAL A 26 24.64 -7.86 1.17
N LEU A 27 24.31 -8.28 2.37
CA LEU A 27 23.72 -9.59 2.67
C LEU A 27 22.26 -9.40 3.11
N CYS A 28 21.34 -9.88 2.28
CA CYS A 28 19.90 -9.88 2.59
C CYS A 28 19.49 -11.24 3.18
N MET A 29 18.90 -11.23 4.35
CA MET A 29 18.48 -12.41 5.10
C MET A 29 16.97 -12.52 5.16
N ASP A 30 16.44 -13.72 4.90
CA ASP A 30 15.05 -14.05 5.14
C ASP A 30 14.92 -15.46 5.74
N ILE A 31 13.95 -15.67 6.61
CA ILE A 31 13.73 -17.00 7.24
C ILE A 31 13.15 -18.03 6.26
N ASP A 32 12.51 -17.59 5.18
CA ASP A 32 11.94 -18.45 4.15
C ASP A 32 13.04 -18.94 3.20
N ARG A 33 13.45 -20.18 3.39
CA ARG A 33 14.51 -20.82 2.58
C ARG A 33 14.14 -20.89 1.09
N ASN A 34 12.90 -21.20 0.77
CA ASN A 34 12.45 -21.30 -0.63
C ASN A 34 12.55 -19.94 -1.33
N LYS A 35 12.19 -18.89 -0.61
CA LYS A 35 12.31 -17.52 -1.08
C LYS A 35 13.78 -17.12 -1.29
N VAL A 36 14.64 -17.44 -0.34
CA VAL A 36 16.09 -17.19 -0.42
C VAL A 36 16.71 -17.93 -1.63
N GLU A 37 16.35 -19.18 -1.85
CA GLU A 37 16.83 -19.97 -2.99
C GLU A 37 16.43 -19.35 -4.34
N ARG A 38 15.21 -18.88 -4.47
CA ARG A 38 14.72 -18.17 -5.67
C ARG A 38 15.47 -16.85 -5.87
N LEU A 39 15.62 -16.06 -4.81
CA LEU A 39 16.34 -14.78 -4.86
C LEU A 39 17.81 -14.97 -5.22
N ALA A 40 18.45 -16.03 -4.74
CA ALA A 40 19.83 -16.38 -5.11
C ALA A 40 19.97 -16.75 -6.61
N GLN A 41 18.88 -17.09 -7.29
CA GLN A 41 18.82 -17.32 -8.74
C GLN A 41 18.42 -16.04 -9.53
N GLY A 42 18.27 -14.89 -8.86
CA GLY A 42 17.83 -13.64 -9.48
C GLY A 42 16.33 -13.59 -9.80
N LEU A 43 15.51 -14.44 -9.15
CA LEU A 43 14.07 -14.48 -9.29
C LEU A 43 13.42 -13.70 -8.15
N ALA A 44 12.88 -12.53 -8.44
CA ALA A 44 12.19 -11.72 -7.45
C ALA A 44 10.97 -12.46 -6.86
N SER A 45 10.72 -12.23 -5.57
CA SER A 45 9.56 -12.77 -4.86
C SER A 45 8.39 -11.80 -4.77
N ILE A 46 8.54 -10.62 -5.38
CA ILE A 46 7.57 -9.54 -5.44
C ILE A 46 7.57 -8.96 -6.86
N TYR A 47 6.45 -8.41 -7.29
CA TYR A 47 6.39 -7.64 -8.52
C TYR A 47 6.79 -6.18 -8.25
N GLU A 48 7.86 -5.72 -8.89
CA GLU A 48 8.29 -4.31 -8.84
C GLU A 48 9.07 -3.97 -10.10
N PRO A 49 8.65 -2.95 -10.87
CA PRO A 49 9.33 -2.55 -12.09
C PRO A 49 10.82 -2.26 -11.90
N GLY A 50 11.67 -2.96 -12.67
CA GLY A 50 13.12 -2.77 -12.65
C GLY A 50 13.87 -3.56 -11.57
N LEU A 51 13.19 -4.23 -10.65
CA LEU A 51 13.84 -4.98 -9.57
C LEU A 51 14.62 -6.21 -10.06
N ASP A 52 14.07 -6.99 -11.00
CA ASP A 52 14.74 -8.19 -11.52
C ASP A 52 16.12 -7.89 -12.14
N ALA A 53 16.22 -6.77 -12.85
CA ALA A 53 17.50 -6.33 -13.44
C ALA A 53 18.52 -6.00 -12.34
N LEU A 54 18.11 -5.30 -11.29
CA LEU A 54 18.94 -4.95 -10.16
C LEU A 54 19.42 -6.18 -9.38
N LEU A 55 18.55 -7.16 -9.17
CA LEU A 55 18.90 -8.39 -8.48
C LEU A 55 20.00 -9.14 -9.24
N ARG A 56 19.84 -9.29 -10.56
CA ARG A 56 20.87 -9.96 -11.41
C ARG A 56 22.20 -9.22 -11.37
N GLU A 57 22.19 -7.91 -11.55
CA GLU A 57 23.40 -7.08 -11.51
C GLU A 57 24.10 -7.17 -10.14
N GLY A 58 23.34 -7.11 -9.05
CA GLY A 58 23.84 -7.24 -7.70
C GLY A 58 24.48 -8.63 -7.42
N LEU A 59 23.84 -9.70 -7.90
CA LEU A 59 24.36 -11.07 -7.80
C LEU A 59 25.60 -11.27 -8.66
N ASP A 60 25.57 -10.86 -9.93
CA ASP A 60 26.68 -11.01 -10.88
C ASP A 60 27.93 -10.25 -10.42
N SER A 61 27.75 -9.08 -9.81
CA SER A 61 28.86 -8.30 -9.22
C SER A 61 29.36 -8.84 -7.88
N GLY A 62 28.66 -9.81 -7.28
CA GLY A 62 28.94 -10.35 -5.95
C GLY A 62 28.66 -9.40 -4.80
N ARG A 63 28.02 -8.24 -5.06
CA ARG A 63 27.68 -7.22 -4.06
C ARG A 63 26.39 -7.50 -3.31
N LEU A 64 25.50 -8.31 -3.89
CA LEU A 64 24.26 -8.74 -3.28
C LEU A 64 24.30 -10.24 -3.07
N ARG A 65 24.02 -10.67 -1.85
CA ARG A 65 23.92 -12.08 -1.47
C ARG A 65 22.68 -12.31 -0.63
N PHE A 66 22.17 -13.52 -0.68
CA PHE A 66 21.01 -13.94 0.10
C PHE A 66 21.36 -15.09 1.03
N SER A 67 20.76 -15.13 2.21
CA SER A 67 20.96 -16.20 3.20
C SER A 67 19.74 -16.41 4.05
N SER A 68 19.51 -17.63 4.52
CA SER A 68 18.55 -17.92 5.59
C SER A 68 19.23 -18.10 6.96
N ASP A 69 20.53 -17.85 7.05
CA ASP A 69 21.29 -17.93 8.28
C ASP A 69 21.41 -16.54 8.94
N ALA A 70 20.68 -16.35 10.03
CA ALA A 70 20.67 -15.10 10.79
C ALA A 70 22.06 -14.77 11.38
N ARG A 71 22.82 -15.79 11.82
CA ARG A 71 24.17 -15.60 12.36
C ARG A 71 25.10 -15.01 11.31
N LEU A 72 25.09 -15.58 10.10
CA LEU A 72 25.90 -15.08 9.00
C LEU A 72 25.58 -13.62 8.68
N ALA A 73 24.28 -13.26 8.68
CA ALA A 73 23.85 -11.90 8.43
C ALA A 73 24.30 -10.95 9.55
N VAL A 74 24.15 -11.34 10.81
CA VAL A 74 24.59 -10.54 11.98
C VAL A 74 26.10 -10.31 11.98
N GLU A 75 26.90 -11.32 11.64
CA GLU A 75 28.35 -11.20 11.59
C GLU A 75 28.84 -10.33 10.41
N HIS A 76 28.08 -10.27 9.30
CA HIS A 76 28.47 -9.58 8.06
C HIS A 76 28.45 -8.05 8.18
N GLY A 77 27.30 -7.45 8.47
CA GLY A 77 27.08 -6.00 8.38
C GLY A 77 27.49 -5.22 9.63
N ARG A 78 28.16 -4.07 9.46
CA ARG A 78 28.27 -3.04 10.51
C ARG A 78 26.95 -2.27 10.66
N VAL A 79 26.29 -2.02 9.54
CA VAL A 79 24.94 -1.41 9.50
C VAL A 79 23.95 -2.52 9.19
N GLN A 80 22.97 -2.70 10.05
CA GLN A 80 22.00 -3.80 10.00
C GLN A 80 20.58 -3.24 9.94
N PHE A 81 19.94 -3.36 8.79
CA PHE A 81 18.57 -2.92 8.58
C PHE A 81 17.58 -4.00 9.00
N ILE A 82 16.65 -3.63 9.88
CA ILE A 82 15.46 -4.41 10.20
C ILE A 82 14.35 -3.96 9.24
N ALA A 83 14.03 -4.79 8.27
CA ALA A 83 13.02 -4.54 7.23
C ALA A 83 12.01 -5.69 7.15
N VAL A 84 11.67 -6.27 8.29
CA VAL A 84 10.71 -7.35 8.44
C VAL A 84 9.27 -6.84 8.48
N GLY A 85 8.31 -7.73 8.18
CA GLY A 85 6.89 -7.38 8.24
C GLY A 85 6.42 -7.06 9.68
N THR A 86 5.52 -6.10 9.79
CA THR A 86 4.82 -5.74 11.03
C THR A 86 3.31 -5.82 10.78
N PRO A 87 2.74 -7.04 10.65
CA PRO A 87 1.32 -7.20 10.36
C PRO A 87 0.46 -6.67 11.53
N PRO A 88 -0.79 -6.28 11.28
CA PRO A 88 -1.69 -5.89 12.36
C PRO A 88 -2.10 -7.10 13.19
N GLY A 89 -2.09 -6.95 14.51
CA GLY A 89 -2.73 -7.85 15.45
C GLY A 89 -4.26 -7.72 15.43
N GLU A 90 -4.95 -8.58 16.17
CA GLU A 90 -6.42 -8.56 16.27
C GLU A 90 -6.94 -7.25 16.92
N ASP A 91 -6.15 -6.64 17.79
CA ASP A 91 -6.43 -5.36 18.46
C ASP A 91 -6.04 -4.13 17.64
N GLY A 92 -5.52 -4.32 16.41
CA GLY A 92 -5.03 -3.25 15.54
C GLY A 92 -3.60 -2.80 15.85
N ALA A 93 -2.96 -3.30 16.91
CA ALA A 93 -1.54 -3.05 17.18
C ALA A 93 -0.66 -3.69 16.10
N ALA A 94 0.53 -3.12 15.88
CA ALA A 94 1.52 -3.76 15.02
C ALA A 94 2.18 -4.95 15.75
N ASP A 95 2.21 -6.13 15.12
CA ASP A 95 2.98 -7.27 15.64
C ASP A 95 4.49 -7.02 15.39
N LEU A 96 5.23 -6.90 16.47
CA LEU A 96 6.67 -6.66 16.48
C LEU A 96 7.50 -7.92 16.71
N GLY A 97 6.90 -9.10 16.74
CA GLY A 97 7.58 -10.36 17.02
C GLY A 97 8.80 -10.59 16.14
N ALA A 98 8.68 -10.36 14.83
CA ALA A 98 9.78 -10.48 13.88
C ALA A 98 10.89 -9.44 14.12
N VAL A 99 10.54 -8.22 14.51
CA VAL A 99 11.49 -7.14 14.84
C VAL A 99 12.35 -7.53 16.04
N PHE A 100 11.72 -8.02 17.12
CA PHE A 100 12.43 -8.48 18.32
C PHE A 100 13.24 -9.76 18.09
N ALA A 101 12.80 -10.65 17.22
CA ALA A 101 13.57 -11.84 16.83
C ALA A 101 14.91 -11.46 16.15
N VAL A 102 14.92 -10.40 15.32
CA VAL A 102 16.16 -9.87 14.76
C VAL A 102 17.05 -9.27 15.86
N ALA A 103 16.47 -8.54 16.82
CA ALA A 103 17.20 -8.01 17.98
C ALA A 103 17.83 -9.12 18.84
N ASP A 104 17.12 -10.23 19.05
CA ASP A 104 17.65 -11.41 19.72
C ASP A 104 18.85 -12.00 18.98
N ALA A 105 18.75 -12.17 17.66
CA ALA A 105 19.86 -12.67 16.85
C ALA A 105 21.09 -11.74 16.90
N ILE A 106 20.87 -10.42 16.89
CA ILE A 106 21.96 -9.44 17.05
C ILE A 106 22.61 -9.58 18.42
N ALA A 107 21.84 -9.61 19.49
CA ALA A 107 22.36 -9.79 20.85
C ALA A 107 23.11 -11.11 20.99
N GLU A 108 22.64 -12.19 20.41
CA GLU A 108 23.26 -13.52 20.51
C GLU A 108 24.58 -13.65 19.72
N HIS A 109 24.60 -13.15 18.48
CA HIS A 109 25.68 -13.46 17.53
C HIS A 109 26.67 -12.31 17.31
N ARG A 110 26.27 -11.04 17.52
CA ARG A 110 27.17 -9.91 17.24
C ARG A 110 28.28 -9.80 18.29
N ARG A 111 29.51 -9.48 17.81
CA ARG A 111 30.71 -9.32 18.67
C ARG A 111 31.48 -8.01 18.41
N LYS A 112 31.10 -7.26 17.40
CA LYS A 112 31.72 -5.98 17.00
C LYS A 112 30.70 -4.87 17.06
N PRO A 113 31.10 -3.61 17.20
CA PRO A 113 30.18 -2.48 17.16
C PRO A 113 29.21 -2.55 15.99
N VAL A 114 27.95 -2.17 16.21
CA VAL A 114 26.87 -2.29 15.23
C VAL A 114 25.90 -1.12 15.31
N ILE A 115 25.42 -0.70 14.14
CA ILE A 115 24.32 0.24 14.00
C ILE A 115 23.10 -0.56 13.56
N VAL A 116 22.09 -0.62 14.41
CA VAL A 116 20.81 -1.30 14.16
C VAL A 116 19.82 -0.26 13.62
N VAL A 117 19.43 -0.41 12.36
CA VAL A 117 18.58 0.55 11.66
C VAL A 117 17.18 -0.04 11.51
N GLU A 118 16.24 0.49 12.28
CA GLU A 118 14.83 0.13 12.17
C GLU A 118 14.23 0.80 10.91
N LYS A 119 13.96 -0.02 9.91
CA LYS A 119 13.37 0.38 8.62
C LYS A 119 11.90 0.00 8.54
N SER A 120 11.47 -1.03 9.26
CA SER A 120 10.06 -1.43 9.34
C SER A 120 9.22 -0.29 9.92
N THR A 121 7.96 -0.21 9.50
CA THR A 121 7.02 0.74 10.08
C THR A 121 6.56 0.23 11.46
N VAL A 122 6.96 0.92 12.51
CA VAL A 122 6.77 0.50 13.91
C VAL A 122 6.15 1.62 14.76
N PRO A 123 5.38 1.30 15.80
CA PRO A 123 4.85 2.28 16.74
C PRO A 123 5.94 3.10 17.43
N VAL A 124 5.58 4.34 17.80
CA VAL A 124 6.49 5.25 18.52
C VAL A 124 6.98 4.64 19.83
N GLY A 125 8.28 4.72 20.06
CA GLY A 125 8.96 4.12 21.22
C GLY A 125 9.47 2.70 20.99
N THR A 126 9.31 2.15 19.78
CA THR A 126 9.85 0.82 19.44
C THR A 126 11.38 0.80 19.49
N GLY A 127 12.05 1.84 19.02
CA GLY A 127 13.50 1.94 19.09
C GLY A 127 14.04 1.95 20.53
N ASP A 128 13.36 2.62 21.45
CA ASP A 128 13.71 2.57 22.88
C ASP A 128 13.52 1.15 23.45
N ARG A 129 12.43 0.48 23.06
CA ARG A 129 12.16 -0.91 23.46
C ARG A 129 13.20 -1.89 22.90
N LEU A 130 13.64 -1.68 21.64
CA LEU A 130 14.70 -2.47 21.03
C LEU A 130 16.02 -2.32 21.77
N ARG A 131 16.40 -1.09 22.13
CA ARG A 131 17.60 -0.81 22.94
C ARG A 131 17.55 -1.56 24.25
N ALA A 132 16.51 -1.36 25.02
CA ALA A 132 16.34 -2.03 26.32
C ALA A 132 16.26 -3.56 26.22
N HIS A 133 15.74 -4.08 25.08
CA HIS A 133 15.67 -5.52 24.84
C HIS A 133 17.07 -6.12 24.58
N ILE A 134 17.86 -5.49 23.71
CA ILE A 134 19.24 -5.92 23.42
C ILE A 134 20.10 -5.83 24.67
N GLU A 135 20.03 -4.74 25.42
CA GLU A 135 20.77 -4.55 26.69
C GLU A 135 20.48 -5.68 27.69
N ARG A 136 19.18 -5.97 27.95
CA ARG A 136 18.79 -7.08 28.85
C ARG A 136 19.31 -8.44 28.38
N ARG A 137 19.32 -8.71 27.08
CA ARG A 137 19.85 -9.98 26.54
C ARG A 137 21.35 -10.08 26.74
N LEU A 138 22.08 -9.00 26.49
CA LEU A 138 23.52 -8.95 26.70
C LEU A 138 23.90 -9.10 28.17
N GLU A 139 23.17 -8.44 29.08
CA GLU A 139 23.35 -8.58 30.53
C GLU A 139 23.13 -10.03 31.00
N ALA A 140 22.05 -10.67 30.54
CA ALA A 140 21.73 -12.05 30.87
C ALA A 140 22.83 -13.04 30.42
N ASP A 141 23.51 -12.74 29.29
CA ASP A 141 24.59 -13.54 28.75
C ASP A 141 25.98 -13.13 29.30
N GLY A 142 26.02 -12.13 30.19
CA GLY A 142 27.30 -11.59 30.74
C GLY A 142 28.20 -10.97 29.65
N ARG A 143 27.61 -10.31 28.67
CA ARG A 143 28.28 -9.78 27.48
C ARG A 143 28.10 -8.27 27.33
N GLU A 144 29.08 -7.67 26.72
CA GLU A 144 29.03 -6.28 26.29
C GLU A 144 29.05 -6.19 24.75
N LEU A 145 28.29 -5.25 24.20
CA LEU A 145 28.26 -4.90 22.79
C LEU A 145 28.03 -3.39 22.67
N GLU A 146 28.90 -2.74 21.94
CA GLU A 146 28.66 -1.36 21.53
C GLU A 146 27.64 -1.34 20.37
N PHE A 147 26.49 -0.73 20.56
CA PHE A 147 25.48 -0.62 19.53
C PHE A 147 24.68 0.67 19.63
N GLU A 148 24.14 1.10 18.49
CA GLU A 148 23.21 2.21 18.40
C GLU A 148 21.96 1.82 17.63
N ILE A 149 20.81 2.37 18.06
CA ILE A 149 19.52 2.22 17.37
C ILE A 149 19.25 3.47 16.57
N VAL A 150 18.87 3.28 15.32
CA VAL A 150 18.47 4.32 14.38
C VAL A 150 17.06 4.01 13.87
N SER A 151 16.17 4.98 13.86
CA SER A 151 14.91 4.88 13.11
C SER A 151 15.11 5.49 11.72
N ASN A 152 14.90 4.70 10.68
CA ASN A 152 15.03 5.16 9.29
C ASN A 152 13.83 4.68 8.47
N PRO A 153 12.66 5.26 8.72
CA PRO A 153 11.44 4.83 8.05
C PRO A 153 11.53 4.99 6.53
N GLU A 154 10.82 4.12 5.81
CA GLU A 154 10.73 4.15 4.35
C GLU A 154 9.51 4.96 3.89
N PHE A 155 9.59 5.50 2.67
CA PHE A 155 8.50 6.20 2.00
C PHE A 155 8.33 5.69 0.56
N LEU A 156 8.59 4.40 0.34
CA LEU A 156 8.49 3.75 -0.95
C LEU A 156 7.02 3.55 -1.35
N LYS A 157 6.77 3.64 -2.64
CA LYS A 157 5.47 3.32 -3.21
C LYS A 157 5.60 2.05 -4.05
N GLU A 158 4.84 1.01 -3.74
CA GLU A 158 4.75 -0.17 -4.59
C GLU A 158 4.51 0.22 -6.04
N GLY A 159 5.17 -0.43 -6.99
CA GLY A 159 5.14 -0.07 -8.42
C GLY A 159 6.06 1.08 -8.83
N SER A 160 6.71 1.76 -7.88
CA SER A 160 7.77 2.76 -8.11
C SER A 160 8.86 2.75 -7.03
N ALA A 161 8.93 1.69 -6.22
CA ALA A 161 9.81 1.62 -5.07
C ALA A 161 11.29 1.67 -5.45
N VAL A 162 11.70 1.04 -6.56
CA VAL A 162 13.06 1.12 -7.09
C VAL A 162 13.40 2.58 -7.42
N VAL A 163 12.51 3.29 -8.09
CA VAL A 163 12.72 4.71 -8.44
C VAL A 163 12.75 5.58 -7.19
N ASP A 164 11.80 5.38 -6.27
CA ASP A 164 11.72 6.13 -5.00
C ASP A 164 12.96 5.89 -4.13
N CYS A 165 13.48 4.66 -4.09
CA CYS A 165 14.69 4.31 -3.35
C CYS A 165 15.96 4.94 -3.94
N ARG A 166 16.07 5.00 -5.27
CA ARG A 166 17.19 5.65 -5.99
C ARG A 166 17.15 7.18 -5.93
N ARG A 167 15.94 7.74 -5.85
CA ARG A 167 15.71 9.20 -5.87
C ARG A 167 14.68 9.59 -4.81
N PRO A 168 15.00 9.39 -3.52
CA PRO A 168 14.07 9.70 -2.45
C PRO A 168 13.79 11.21 -2.41
N ASP A 169 12.52 11.58 -2.16
CA ASP A 169 12.18 12.99 -1.90
C ASP A 169 12.79 13.45 -0.58
N ARG A 170 12.91 12.55 0.39
CA ARG A 170 13.52 12.76 1.70
C ARG A 170 14.03 11.45 2.30
N ILE A 171 15.03 11.55 3.17
CA ILE A 171 15.57 10.46 3.97
C ILE A 171 15.48 10.88 5.44
N VAL A 172 14.56 10.30 6.19
CA VAL A 172 14.39 10.58 7.62
C VAL A 172 15.30 9.66 8.43
N VAL A 173 16.06 10.23 9.35
CA VAL A 173 16.98 9.50 10.23
C VAL A 173 16.78 9.98 11.66
N GLY A 174 16.20 9.11 12.48
CA GLY A 174 16.05 9.29 13.92
C GLY A 174 17.28 8.77 14.66
N CYS A 175 18.15 9.67 15.11
CA CYS A 175 19.36 9.32 15.84
C CYS A 175 19.92 10.55 16.57
N ASP A 176 20.34 10.38 17.82
CA ASP A 176 20.94 11.45 18.62
C ASP A 176 22.48 11.39 18.67
N ASN A 177 23.10 10.29 18.23
CA ASN A 177 24.54 10.10 18.19
C ASN A 177 25.13 10.69 16.87
N GLU A 178 26.00 11.69 16.98
CA GLU A 178 26.55 12.39 15.83
C GLU A 178 27.52 11.51 14.98
N GLU A 179 28.25 10.59 15.60
CA GLU A 179 29.12 9.65 14.85
C GLU A 179 28.28 8.72 13.98
N VAL A 180 27.16 8.25 14.52
CA VAL A 180 26.19 7.42 13.77
C VAL A 180 25.49 8.22 12.67
N ARG A 181 25.14 9.49 12.93
CA ARG A 181 24.62 10.39 11.89
C ARG A 181 25.60 10.51 10.73
N GLN A 182 26.91 10.63 11.01
CA GLN A 182 27.93 10.69 9.98
C GLN A 182 27.98 9.40 9.15
N VAL A 183 27.91 8.24 9.78
CA VAL A 183 27.82 6.94 9.05
C VAL A 183 26.59 6.88 8.16
N MET A 184 25.44 7.37 8.64
CA MET A 184 24.22 7.42 7.85
C MET A 184 24.32 8.42 6.68
N ARG A 185 25.02 9.55 6.84
CA ARG A 185 25.33 10.47 5.71
C ARG A 185 26.16 9.77 4.63
N GLU A 186 27.22 9.09 5.02
CA GLU A 186 28.08 8.35 4.09
C GLU A 186 27.32 7.23 3.37
N LEU A 187 26.45 6.54 4.09
CA LEU A 187 25.59 5.47 3.52
C LEU A 187 24.68 6.01 2.42
N TYR A 188 24.06 7.16 2.67
CA TYR A 188 23.08 7.78 1.75
C TYR A 188 23.67 8.84 0.81
N GLU A 189 24.97 9.09 0.85
CA GLU A 189 25.66 10.06 -0.02
C GLU A 189 25.34 9.86 -1.52
N PRO A 190 25.32 8.63 -2.07
CA PRO A 190 25.01 8.40 -3.48
C PRO A 190 23.62 8.91 -3.90
N PHE A 191 22.70 9.09 -2.96
CA PHE A 191 21.31 9.49 -3.19
C PHE A 191 21.10 11.01 -3.00
N ASN A 192 22.12 11.74 -2.52
CA ASN A 192 22.07 13.18 -2.17
C ASN A 192 22.73 14.11 -3.20
N ARG A 193 22.84 13.72 -4.47
CA ARG A 193 23.67 14.41 -5.47
C ARG A 193 23.29 15.87 -5.76
N ASN A 194 22.00 16.22 -5.69
CA ASN A 194 21.52 17.55 -6.13
C ASN A 194 21.28 18.52 -4.96
N HIS A 195 20.85 18.00 -3.81
CA HIS A 195 20.60 18.73 -2.57
C HIS A 195 20.55 17.74 -1.41
N ASP A 196 20.76 18.23 -0.21
CA ASP A 196 20.64 17.40 0.99
C ASP A 196 19.17 17.03 1.24
N ARG A 197 18.89 15.73 1.23
CA ARG A 197 17.57 15.15 1.47
C ARG A 197 17.45 14.52 2.85
N MET A 198 18.53 14.55 3.63
CA MET A 198 18.56 13.94 4.93
C MET A 198 17.95 14.85 5.99
N LEU A 199 17.00 14.32 6.71
CA LEU A 199 16.32 14.98 7.82
C LEU A 199 16.66 14.23 9.10
N PHE A 200 17.54 14.81 9.92
CA PHE A 200 17.89 14.25 11.22
C PHE A 200 16.96 14.74 12.31
N MET A 201 16.51 13.82 13.14
CA MET A 201 15.60 14.11 14.26
C MET A 201 15.79 13.09 15.38
N GLY A 202 15.10 13.25 16.51
CA GLY A 202 15.07 12.26 17.56
C GLY A 202 14.36 10.97 17.13
N LEU A 203 14.71 9.85 17.74
CA LEU A 203 14.25 8.50 17.41
C LEU A 203 12.72 8.41 17.31
N ARG A 204 11.99 8.83 18.36
CA ARG A 204 10.53 8.80 18.39
C ARG A 204 9.87 9.71 17.34
N SER A 205 10.52 10.85 17.02
CA SER A 205 10.01 11.76 15.99
C SER A 205 10.08 11.12 14.59
N ALA A 206 11.14 10.36 14.30
CA ALA A 206 11.28 9.64 13.05
C ALA A 206 10.22 8.53 12.91
N GLU A 207 9.97 7.76 13.98
CA GLU A 207 8.91 6.75 14.03
C GLU A 207 7.54 7.38 13.78
N LEU A 208 7.20 8.49 14.47
CA LEU A 208 5.93 9.18 14.28
C LEU A 208 5.79 9.79 12.88
N THR A 209 6.88 10.27 12.28
CA THR A 209 6.86 10.89 10.95
C THR A 209 6.29 9.95 9.89
N LYS A 210 6.60 8.66 9.95
CA LYS A 210 6.05 7.66 9.01
C LYS A 210 4.53 7.53 9.13
N TYR A 211 4.04 7.34 10.34
CA TYR A 211 2.60 7.22 10.59
C TYR A 211 1.85 8.50 10.25
N ALA A 212 2.37 9.66 10.66
CA ALA A 212 1.76 10.94 10.37
C ALA A 212 1.69 11.22 8.86
N ALA A 213 2.74 10.86 8.10
CA ALA A 213 2.74 10.99 6.64
C ALA A 213 1.66 10.12 6.00
N ASN A 214 1.58 8.83 6.37
CA ASN A 214 0.57 7.92 5.84
C ASN A 214 -0.85 8.32 6.27
N GLY A 215 -1.02 8.78 7.51
CA GLY A 215 -2.30 9.31 8.02
C GLY A 215 -2.77 10.54 7.24
N MET A 216 -1.86 11.47 6.92
CA MET A 216 -2.19 12.64 6.10
C MET A 216 -2.60 12.24 4.67
N LEU A 217 -1.88 11.31 4.05
CA LEU A 217 -2.22 10.84 2.70
C LEU A 217 -3.58 10.13 2.66
N ALA A 218 -3.87 9.28 3.64
CA ALA A 218 -5.18 8.64 3.80
C ALA A 218 -6.29 9.67 4.03
N THR A 219 -6.02 10.70 4.83
CA THR A 219 -6.95 11.81 5.06
C THR A 219 -7.29 12.55 3.77
N LYS A 220 -6.29 12.87 2.93
CA LYS A 220 -6.52 13.53 1.63
C LYS A 220 -7.44 12.71 0.73
N ILE A 221 -7.24 11.38 0.66
CA ILE A 221 -8.09 10.49 -0.14
C ILE A 221 -9.50 10.42 0.43
N SER A 222 -9.66 10.25 1.74
CA SER A 222 -10.97 10.21 2.37
C SER A 222 -11.71 11.55 2.26
N PHE A 223 -11.01 12.67 2.38
CA PHE A 223 -11.57 14.01 2.21
C PHE A 223 -12.13 14.22 0.80
N ILE A 224 -11.34 13.89 -0.25
CA ILE A 224 -11.83 14.07 -1.63
C ILE A 224 -12.96 13.09 -1.96
N ASN A 225 -12.96 11.88 -1.41
CA ASN A 225 -14.07 10.93 -1.58
C ASN A 225 -15.35 11.41 -0.89
N GLN A 226 -15.26 11.99 0.30
CA GLN A 226 -16.41 12.62 0.97
C GLN A 226 -16.89 13.83 0.18
N SER A 227 -16.00 14.66 -0.35
CA SER A 227 -16.33 15.78 -1.22
C SER A 227 -16.98 15.32 -2.53
N ALA A 228 -16.58 14.18 -3.07
CA ALA A 228 -17.19 13.57 -4.25
C ALA A 228 -18.63 13.15 -3.99
N GLU A 229 -18.92 12.59 -2.82
CA GLU A 229 -20.27 12.26 -2.42
C GLU A 229 -21.16 13.52 -2.30
N LEU A 230 -20.61 14.56 -1.68
CA LEU A 230 -21.32 15.85 -1.59
C LEU A 230 -21.56 16.46 -2.98
N ALA A 231 -20.57 16.39 -3.88
CA ALA A 231 -20.70 16.89 -5.25
C ALA A 231 -21.84 16.19 -6.02
N GLU A 232 -22.01 14.88 -5.85
CA GLU A 232 -23.11 14.12 -6.44
C GLU A 232 -24.49 14.66 -6.01
N HIS A 233 -24.65 14.95 -4.73
CA HIS A 233 -25.92 15.45 -4.18
C HIS A 233 -26.20 16.91 -4.55
N LEU A 234 -25.15 17.71 -4.73
CA LEU A 234 -25.25 19.13 -5.07
C LEU A 234 -25.19 19.40 -6.57
N GLY A 235 -25.07 18.39 -7.42
CA GLY A 235 -24.95 18.55 -8.88
C GLY A 235 -23.63 19.19 -9.34
N ALA A 236 -22.57 19.12 -8.51
CA ALA A 236 -21.25 19.60 -8.85
C ALA A 236 -20.40 18.49 -9.53
N ASP A 237 -19.32 18.87 -10.22
CA ASP A 237 -18.34 17.95 -10.77
C ASP A 237 -17.08 17.94 -9.87
N ILE A 238 -16.82 16.82 -9.23
CA ILE A 238 -15.66 16.67 -8.33
C ILE A 238 -14.31 16.86 -9.06
N GLU A 239 -14.21 16.56 -10.36
CA GLU A 239 -12.98 16.77 -11.10
C GLU A 239 -12.66 18.26 -11.27
N ALA A 240 -13.68 19.08 -11.52
CA ALA A 240 -13.54 20.53 -11.53
C ALA A 240 -13.18 21.08 -10.14
N VAL A 241 -13.84 20.58 -9.08
CA VAL A 241 -13.50 20.91 -7.68
C VAL A 241 -12.06 20.53 -7.36
N ARG A 242 -11.65 19.29 -7.72
CA ARG A 242 -10.28 18.80 -7.52
C ARG A 242 -9.23 19.67 -8.20
N GLN A 243 -9.50 20.09 -9.44
CA GLN A 243 -8.62 21.01 -10.16
C GLN A 243 -8.53 22.38 -9.47
N GLY A 244 -9.66 22.92 -9.04
CA GLY A 244 -9.74 24.19 -8.34
C GLY A 244 -8.94 24.20 -7.04
N ILE A 245 -9.19 23.23 -6.15
CA ILE A 245 -8.47 23.17 -4.86
C ILE A 245 -7.00 22.74 -5.04
N GLY A 246 -6.69 21.86 -6.01
CA GLY A 246 -5.34 21.40 -6.30
C GLY A 246 -4.41 22.48 -6.85
N ALA A 247 -4.96 23.54 -7.46
CA ALA A 247 -4.20 24.70 -7.94
C ALA A 247 -3.60 25.52 -6.79
N ASP A 248 -4.14 25.41 -5.57
CA ASP A 248 -3.50 26.01 -4.39
C ASP A 248 -2.27 25.20 -4.00
N PRO A 249 -1.04 25.80 -3.99
CA PRO A 249 0.20 25.07 -3.67
C PRO A 249 0.23 24.52 -2.22
N ARG A 250 -0.60 25.05 -1.32
CA ARG A 250 -0.74 24.53 0.05
C ARG A 250 -1.48 23.18 0.09
N ILE A 251 -2.25 22.85 -0.94
CA ILE A 251 -3.01 21.59 -1.09
C ILE A 251 -2.30 20.67 -2.08
N GLY A 252 -2.05 21.16 -3.31
CA GLY A 252 -1.45 20.44 -4.42
C GLY A 252 -2.35 19.33 -4.99
N TYR A 253 -1.99 18.81 -6.16
CA TYR A 253 -2.82 17.84 -6.90
C TYR A 253 -2.68 16.39 -6.43
N HIS A 254 -1.65 16.07 -5.65
CA HIS A 254 -1.37 14.70 -5.25
C HIS A 254 -2.30 14.22 -4.15
N PHE A 255 -2.75 12.96 -4.26
CA PHE A 255 -3.62 12.27 -3.28
C PHE A 255 -5.02 12.88 -3.09
N ILE A 256 -5.48 13.71 -4.03
CA ILE A 256 -6.86 14.23 -4.06
C ILE A 256 -7.61 13.73 -5.30
N TYR A 257 -7.42 12.47 -5.69
CA TYR A 257 -8.18 11.83 -6.76
C TYR A 257 -9.33 11.03 -6.14
N PRO A 258 -10.59 11.33 -6.49
CA PRO A 258 -11.73 10.56 -6.02
C PRO A 258 -11.75 9.18 -6.65
N GLY A 259 -12.23 8.19 -5.90
CA GLY A 259 -12.29 6.82 -6.40
C GLY A 259 -13.06 5.89 -5.46
N CYS A 260 -12.94 4.57 -5.69
CA CYS A 260 -13.63 3.54 -4.91
C CYS A 260 -12.95 3.20 -3.56
N GLY A 261 -12.12 4.08 -3.04
CA GLY A 261 -11.40 3.91 -1.77
C GLY A 261 -9.96 3.45 -1.95
N TYR A 262 -9.20 3.51 -0.85
CA TYR A 262 -7.82 3.01 -0.81
C TYR A 262 -7.73 1.62 -0.19
N GLY A 263 -6.70 0.88 -0.61
CA GLY A 263 -6.29 -0.41 -0.08
C GLY A 263 -4.77 -0.48 0.06
N GLY A 264 -4.22 -1.67 -0.14
CA GLY A 264 -2.80 -1.96 -0.07
C GLY A 264 -2.30 -2.29 1.33
N SER A 265 -1.04 -2.63 1.42
CA SER A 265 -0.38 -3.11 2.64
C SER A 265 -0.12 -2.04 3.70
N CYS A 266 -0.15 -0.75 3.33
CA CYS A 266 0.34 0.33 4.18
C CYS A 266 -0.79 1.13 4.84
N PHE A 267 -1.62 1.84 4.07
CA PHE A 267 -2.59 2.78 4.65
C PHE A 267 -3.55 2.15 5.64
N PRO A 268 -4.23 1.02 5.34
CA PRO A 268 -5.18 0.44 6.28
C PRO A 268 -4.51 -0.02 7.58
N LYS A 269 -3.33 -0.62 7.46
CA LYS A 269 -2.54 -1.09 8.60
C LYS A 269 -2.05 0.08 9.47
N ASP A 270 -1.45 1.09 8.85
CA ASP A 270 -0.81 2.21 9.55
C ASP A 270 -1.84 3.13 10.20
N MET A 271 -3.02 3.30 9.59
CA MET A 271 -4.15 4.01 10.19
C MET A 271 -4.61 3.32 11.47
N ARG A 272 -4.82 2.00 11.44
CA ARG A 272 -5.22 1.22 12.63
C ARG A 272 -4.16 1.30 13.74
N ALA A 273 -2.88 1.15 13.39
CA ALA A 273 -1.78 1.27 14.34
C ALA A 273 -1.66 2.68 14.94
N LEU A 274 -1.92 3.73 14.16
CA LEU A 274 -1.90 5.11 14.65
C LEU A 274 -3.09 5.40 15.57
N ILE A 275 -4.29 4.90 15.27
CA ILE A 275 -5.47 4.98 16.13
C ILE A 275 -5.17 4.27 17.45
N HIS A 276 -4.69 3.03 17.41
CA HIS A 276 -4.32 2.26 18.61
C HIS A 276 -3.26 2.99 19.46
N SER A 277 -2.25 3.58 18.82
CA SER A 277 -1.21 4.36 19.52
C SER A 277 -1.78 5.61 20.19
N ALA A 278 -2.74 6.29 19.58
CA ALA A 278 -3.41 7.43 20.19
C ALA A 278 -4.24 7.00 21.42
N GLU A 279 -4.95 5.88 21.34
CA GLU A 279 -5.73 5.32 22.45
C GLU A 279 -4.82 4.93 23.62
N GLN A 280 -3.69 4.28 23.37
CA GLN A 280 -2.69 3.97 24.39
C GLN A 280 -2.09 5.21 25.04
N ALA A 281 -1.93 6.28 24.28
CA ALA A 281 -1.47 7.57 24.78
C ALA A 281 -2.57 8.42 25.43
N HIS A 282 -3.80 7.90 25.54
CA HIS A 282 -4.98 8.63 26.02
C HIS A 282 -5.27 9.93 25.25
N CYS A 283 -4.96 9.93 23.95
CA CYS A 283 -5.25 11.01 23.01
C CYS A 283 -6.47 10.69 22.15
N SER A 284 -7.27 11.72 21.80
CA SER A 284 -8.34 11.53 20.82
C SER A 284 -7.78 11.14 19.44
N SER A 285 -8.46 10.22 18.75
CA SER A 285 -8.20 9.78 17.39
C SER A 285 -9.36 10.07 16.43
N ASP A 286 -10.24 11.00 16.77
CA ASP A 286 -11.51 11.27 16.07
C ASP A 286 -11.34 11.46 14.56
N LEU A 287 -10.35 12.25 14.13
CA LEU A 287 -10.06 12.45 12.71
C LEU A 287 -9.67 11.13 12.02
N LEU A 288 -8.81 10.34 12.65
CA LEU A 288 -8.32 9.09 12.06
C LEU A 288 -9.44 8.05 11.95
N GLN A 289 -10.28 7.97 12.97
CA GLN A 289 -11.48 7.12 12.97
C GLN A 289 -12.47 7.54 11.88
N ALA A 290 -12.68 8.85 11.70
CA ALA A 290 -13.52 9.36 10.62
C ALA A 290 -12.96 9.02 9.24
N VAL A 291 -11.66 9.13 9.03
CA VAL A 291 -10.96 8.76 7.78
C VAL A 291 -11.17 7.27 7.45
N GLU A 292 -10.99 6.38 8.42
CA GLU A 292 -11.23 4.94 8.25
C GLU A 292 -12.72 4.63 7.94
N ALA A 293 -13.64 5.27 8.66
CA ALA A 293 -15.08 5.08 8.44
C ALA A 293 -15.50 5.54 7.03
N ILE A 294 -14.96 6.67 6.55
CA ILE A 294 -15.20 7.16 5.19
C ILE A 294 -14.67 6.16 4.16
N ASN A 295 -13.43 5.69 4.31
CA ASN A 295 -12.84 4.74 3.37
C ASN A 295 -13.61 3.42 3.30
N ARG A 296 -14.07 2.91 4.45
CA ARG A 296 -14.90 1.70 4.52
C ARG A 296 -16.18 1.86 3.71
N ARG A 297 -16.92 2.95 3.91
CA ARG A 297 -18.13 3.24 3.11
C ARG A 297 -17.82 3.39 1.63
N GLN A 298 -16.70 4.05 1.31
CA GLN A 298 -16.31 4.28 -0.07
C GLN A 298 -16.04 2.99 -0.85
N LYS A 299 -15.47 1.96 -0.22
CA LYS A 299 -15.26 0.66 -0.85
C LYS A 299 -16.56 -0.05 -1.27
N HIS A 300 -17.66 0.22 -0.58
CA HIS A 300 -18.97 -0.36 -0.91
C HIS A 300 -19.74 0.45 -1.97
N LYS A 301 -19.33 1.66 -2.27
CA LYS A 301 -20.12 2.59 -3.11
C LYS A 301 -20.35 2.09 -4.55
N LEU A 302 -19.36 1.42 -5.16
CA LEU A 302 -19.55 0.80 -6.47
C LEU A 302 -20.62 -0.28 -6.44
N PHE A 303 -20.57 -1.17 -5.45
CA PHE A 303 -21.55 -2.22 -5.28
C PHE A 303 -22.96 -1.64 -5.10
N GLU A 304 -23.13 -0.62 -4.24
CA GLU A 304 -24.42 0.02 -4.03
C GLU A 304 -25.00 0.63 -5.30
N ARG A 305 -24.18 1.25 -6.14
CA ARG A 305 -24.59 1.77 -7.44
C ARG A 305 -25.07 0.68 -8.39
N ILE A 306 -24.31 -0.42 -8.47
CA ILE A 306 -24.70 -1.58 -9.26
C ILE A 306 -26.02 -2.14 -8.76
N ARG A 307 -26.18 -2.32 -7.45
CA ARG A 307 -27.41 -2.81 -6.82
C ARG A 307 -28.63 -1.94 -7.14
N VAL A 308 -28.48 -0.62 -7.03
CA VAL A 308 -29.57 0.34 -7.34
C VAL A 308 -29.92 0.29 -8.82
N PHE A 309 -28.92 0.25 -9.71
CA PHE A 309 -29.14 0.19 -11.17
C PHE A 309 -29.94 -1.05 -11.59
N TYR A 310 -29.74 -2.17 -10.93
CA TYR A 310 -30.42 -3.44 -11.23
C TYR A 310 -31.58 -3.75 -10.27
N ASP A 311 -32.15 -2.75 -9.61
CA ASP A 311 -33.29 -2.87 -8.69
C ASP A 311 -33.10 -3.97 -7.60
N GLY A 312 -31.85 -4.18 -7.19
CA GLY A 312 -31.46 -5.14 -6.15
C GLY A 312 -31.33 -6.59 -6.62
N ASP A 313 -31.71 -6.95 -7.85
CA ASP A 313 -31.61 -8.33 -8.36
C ASP A 313 -30.36 -8.53 -9.24
N LEU A 314 -29.33 -9.10 -8.64
CA LEU A 314 -28.07 -9.41 -9.31
C LEU A 314 -27.91 -10.90 -9.66
N ARG A 315 -28.90 -11.75 -9.36
CA ARG A 315 -28.84 -13.19 -9.61
C ARG A 315 -28.67 -13.48 -11.10
N GLY A 316 -27.67 -14.31 -11.43
CA GLY A 316 -27.36 -14.69 -12.80
C GLY A 316 -26.77 -13.57 -13.68
N LYS A 317 -26.49 -12.40 -13.13
CA LYS A 317 -25.77 -11.34 -13.85
C LYS A 317 -24.27 -11.60 -13.82
N THR A 318 -23.60 -11.16 -14.87
CA THR A 318 -22.15 -11.27 -15.02
C THR A 318 -21.56 -9.87 -15.19
N PHE A 319 -20.54 -9.54 -14.39
CA PHE A 319 -19.85 -8.26 -14.47
C PHE A 319 -18.44 -8.45 -15.00
N ALA A 320 -18.07 -7.66 -16.02
CA ALA A 320 -16.68 -7.50 -16.45
C ALA A 320 -15.98 -6.59 -15.44
N LEU A 321 -14.93 -7.07 -14.80
CA LEU A 321 -14.16 -6.29 -13.81
C LEU A 321 -12.76 -6.02 -14.33
N TRP A 322 -12.42 -4.75 -14.50
CA TRP A 322 -11.10 -4.29 -14.90
C TRP A 322 -10.35 -3.71 -13.69
N GLY A 323 -9.24 -4.35 -13.33
CA GLY A 323 -8.41 -3.98 -12.19
C GLY A 323 -8.78 -4.73 -10.92
N LEU A 324 -7.81 -5.49 -10.42
CA LEU A 324 -7.90 -6.30 -9.21
C LEU A 324 -6.95 -5.79 -8.11
N ALA A 325 -5.73 -5.37 -8.50
CA ALA A 325 -4.79 -4.73 -7.59
C ALA A 325 -5.36 -3.42 -7.04
N PHE A 326 -4.93 -3.02 -5.83
CA PHE A 326 -5.43 -1.79 -5.19
C PHE A 326 -5.04 -0.50 -5.93
N LYS A 327 -4.00 -0.56 -6.77
CA LYS A 327 -3.53 0.52 -7.67
C LYS A 327 -2.72 -0.08 -8.83
N PRO A 328 -2.39 0.70 -9.88
CA PRO A 328 -1.54 0.23 -10.99
C PRO A 328 -0.10 -0.09 -10.58
N ASN A 329 0.57 -0.93 -11.40
CA ASN A 329 1.98 -1.31 -11.31
C ASN A 329 2.33 -2.12 -10.04
N THR A 330 1.37 -2.88 -9.52
CA THR A 330 1.57 -3.83 -8.42
C THR A 330 0.60 -5.00 -8.56
N ASP A 331 0.92 -6.13 -7.97
CA ASP A 331 0.06 -7.29 -7.83
C ASP A 331 -0.66 -7.35 -6.46
N ASP A 332 -0.44 -6.34 -5.59
CA ASP A 332 -0.98 -6.33 -4.23
C ASP A 332 -2.49 -6.12 -4.19
N MET A 333 -3.19 -7.12 -3.65
CA MET A 333 -4.64 -7.13 -3.48
C MET A 333 -5.09 -6.94 -2.02
N ARG A 334 -4.17 -6.69 -1.09
CA ARG A 334 -4.52 -6.51 0.32
C ARG A 334 -5.42 -5.30 0.50
N ASP A 335 -6.53 -5.50 1.20
CA ASP A 335 -7.55 -4.44 1.40
C ASP A 335 -8.02 -3.73 0.11
N ALA A 336 -7.87 -4.38 -1.07
CA ALA A 336 -8.25 -3.79 -2.35
C ALA A 336 -9.77 -3.63 -2.48
N PRO A 337 -10.28 -2.49 -3.00
CA PRO A 337 -11.70 -2.27 -3.25
C PRO A 337 -12.33 -3.32 -4.18
N SER A 338 -11.57 -3.87 -5.10
CA SER A 338 -11.99 -4.95 -6.01
C SER A 338 -12.43 -6.20 -5.26
N ARG A 339 -11.76 -6.56 -4.17
CA ARG A 339 -12.11 -7.71 -3.33
C ARG A 339 -13.46 -7.52 -2.67
N GLU A 340 -13.66 -6.38 -2.01
CA GLU A 340 -14.94 -6.00 -1.39
C GLU A 340 -16.09 -6.06 -2.40
N LEU A 341 -15.83 -5.53 -3.60
CA LEU A 341 -16.81 -5.54 -4.69
C LEU A 341 -17.13 -6.96 -5.17
N MET A 342 -16.13 -7.78 -5.49
CA MET A 342 -16.34 -9.15 -5.95
C MET A 342 -17.13 -9.97 -4.93
N GLU A 343 -16.73 -9.93 -3.66
CA GLU A 343 -17.37 -10.65 -2.58
C GLU A 343 -18.82 -10.19 -2.35
N ALA A 344 -19.10 -8.89 -2.51
CA ALA A 344 -20.45 -8.35 -2.44
C ALA A 344 -21.32 -8.82 -3.62
N LEU A 345 -20.80 -8.80 -4.84
CA LEU A 345 -21.47 -9.30 -6.06
C LEU A 345 -21.81 -10.78 -5.91
N TRP A 346 -20.89 -11.61 -5.45
CA TRP A 346 -21.09 -13.04 -5.23
C TRP A 346 -22.14 -13.35 -4.18
N ARG A 347 -22.17 -12.60 -3.08
CA ARG A 347 -23.21 -12.73 -2.04
C ARG A 347 -24.63 -12.48 -2.58
N HIS A 348 -24.74 -11.71 -3.67
CA HIS A 348 -26.01 -11.40 -4.32
C HIS A 348 -26.26 -12.24 -5.59
N GLY A 349 -25.51 -13.32 -5.79
CA GLY A 349 -25.73 -14.30 -6.87
C GLY A 349 -25.22 -13.88 -8.26
N ALA A 350 -24.35 -12.88 -8.32
CA ALA A 350 -23.69 -12.48 -9.55
C ALA A 350 -22.38 -13.26 -9.79
N GLN A 351 -21.90 -13.21 -11.04
CA GLN A 351 -20.61 -13.73 -11.47
C GLN A 351 -19.69 -12.59 -11.92
N VAL A 352 -18.39 -12.81 -11.81
CA VAL A 352 -17.37 -11.84 -12.21
C VAL A 352 -16.41 -12.44 -13.23
N ARG A 353 -16.19 -11.74 -14.33
CA ARG A 353 -15.08 -11.99 -15.26
C ARG A 353 -14.07 -10.89 -15.09
N ALA A 354 -12.90 -11.22 -14.58
CA ALA A 354 -11.92 -10.23 -14.16
C ALA A 354 -10.65 -10.27 -15.02
N TYR A 355 -10.06 -9.10 -15.17
CA TYR A 355 -8.72 -8.94 -15.75
C TYR A 355 -7.93 -7.88 -14.99
N ASP A 356 -6.67 -8.20 -14.74
CA ASP A 356 -5.66 -7.27 -14.24
C ASP A 356 -4.31 -7.61 -14.89
N PRO A 357 -3.49 -6.63 -15.26
CA PRO A 357 -2.18 -6.89 -15.88
C PRO A 357 -1.24 -7.74 -15.00
N ASP A 358 -1.23 -7.50 -13.69
CA ASP A 358 -0.23 -8.07 -12.78
C ASP A 358 -0.83 -8.94 -11.67
N ALA A 359 -2.07 -8.67 -11.22
CA ALA A 359 -2.66 -9.32 -10.05
C ALA A 359 -3.41 -10.64 -10.32
N MET A 360 -3.35 -11.20 -11.54
CA MET A 360 -4.09 -12.42 -11.89
C MET A 360 -3.64 -13.64 -11.07
N GLN A 361 -2.33 -13.82 -10.90
CA GLN A 361 -1.78 -14.93 -10.13
C GLN A 361 -2.10 -14.81 -8.64
N GLU A 362 -2.02 -13.61 -8.09
CA GLU A 362 -2.37 -13.35 -6.71
C GLU A 362 -3.87 -13.58 -6.47
N THR A 363 -4.73 -13.16 -7.41
CA THR A 363 -6.16 -13.45 -7.36
C THR A 363 -6.43 -14.95 -7.34
N GLN A 364 -5.77 -15.71 -8.22
CA GLN A 364 -5.88 -17.17 -8.25
C GLN A 364 -5.42 -17.80 -6.92
N ARG A 365 -4.36 -17.26 -6.32
CA ARG A 365 -3.85 -17.72 -5.02
C ARG A 365 -4.84 -17.47 -3.90
N LEU A 366 -5.51 -16.30 -3.89
CA LEU A 366 -6.43 -15.88 -2.84
C LEU A 366 -7.78 -16.62 -2.90
N TYR A 367 -8.33 -16.79 -4.08
CA TYR A 367 -9.69 -17.32 -4.27
C TYR A 367 -9.73 -18.75 -4.78
N GLY A 368 -8.59 -19.30 -5.21
CA GLY A 368 -8.53 -20.66 -5.73
C GLY A 368 -9.41 -20.84 -6.97
N HIS A 369 -10.15 -21.95 -6.99
CA HIS A 369 -11.12 -22.26 -8.04
C HIS A 369 -12.53 -21.92 -7.54
N ASP A 370 -12.99 -20.71 -7.84
CA ASP A 370 -14.35 -20.27 -7.51
C ASP A 370 -15.17 -20.17 -8.81
N GLU A 371 -16.28 -20.90 -8.89
CA GLU A 371 -17.15 -20.94 -10.06
C GLU A 371 -17.78 -19.58 -10.41
N ARG A 372 -17.77 -18.65 -9.46
CA ARG A 372 -18.30 -17.28 -9.61
C ARG A 372 -17.26 -16.32 -10.18
N LEU A 373 -15.97 -16.75 -10.31
CA LEU A 373 -14.86 -15.96 -10.81
C LEU A 373 -14.23 -16.61 -12.04
N SER A 374 -14.18 -15.87 -13.13
CA SER A 374 -13.41 -16.25 -14.34
C SER A 374 -12.30 -15.23 -14.56
N LEU A 375 -11.06 -15.64 -14.44
CA LEU A 375 -9.88 -14.82 -14.76
C LEU A 375 -9.61 -14.91 -16.25
N MET A 376 -9.65 -13.77 -16.95
CA MET A 376 -9.60 -13.68 -18.40
C MET A 376 -8.23 -13.22 -18.88
N GLY A 377 -7.76 -13.71 -20.04
CA GLY A 377 -6.43 -13.39 -20.56
C GLY A 377 -6.26 -11.97 -21.10
N THR A 378 -7.35 -11.25 -21.39
CA THR A 378 -7.33 -9.85 -21.85
C THR A 378 -8.53 -9.10 -21.28
N PRO A 379 -8.48 -7.75 -21.20
CA PRO A 379 -9.63 -6.96 -20.76
C PRO A 379 -10.84 -7.14 -21.66
N GLU A 380 -10.65 -7.26 -22.98
CA GLU A 380 -11.75 -7.46 -23.95
C GLU A 380 -12.44 -8.82 -23.77
N ALA A 381 -11.70 -9.85 -23.35
CA ALA A 381 -12.26 -11.17 -23.09
C ALA A 381 -13.25 -11.18 -21.91
N THR A 382 -13.15 -10.22 -20.98
CA THR A 382 -14.10 -10.10 -19.86
C THR A 382 -15.50 -9.68 -20.31
N LEU A 383 -15.59 -8.95 -21.45
CA LEU A 383 -16.79 -8.22 -21.88
C LEU A 383 -17.88 -9.13 -22.46
N GLY A 384 -17.50 -10.27 -23.05
CA GLY A 384 -18.41 -11.10 -23.85
C GLY A 384 -19.66 -11.54 -23.07
N GLY A 385 -20.81 -10.89 -23.32
CA GLY A 385 -22.06 -11.18 -22.65
C GLY A 385 -22.12 -10.76 -21.18
N ALA A 386 -21.23 -9.87 -20.72
CA ALA A 386 -21.33 -9.25 -19.41
C ALA A 386 -22.45 -8.19 -19.38
N ASP A 387 -23.09 -8.04 -18.23
CA ASP A 387 -24.21 -7.10 -18.04
C ASP A 387 -23.71 -5.65 -17.93
N ALA A 388 -22.49 -5.45 -17.38
CA ALA A 388 -21.82 -4.15 -17.31
C ALA A 388 -20.31 -4.31 -17.17
N LEU A 389 -19.57 -3.25 -17.52
CA LEU A 389 -18.16 -3.08 -17.18
C LEU A 389 -18.03 -2.35 -15.84
N VAL A 390 -17.15 -2.84 -14.96
CA VAL A 390 -16.79 -2.19 -13.68
C VAL A 390 -15.27 -1.98 -13.66
N ILE A 391 -14.83 -0.78 -13.25
CA ILE A 391 -13.42 -0.42 -13.20
C ILE A 391 -13.02 -0.10 -11.76
N CYS A 392 -12.07 -0.86 -11.21
CA CYS A 392 -11.55 -0.66 -9.84
C CYS A 392 -10.12 -0.13 -9.78
N THR A 393 -9.33 -0.27 -10.86
CA THR A 393 -7.92 0.17 -10.89
C THR A 393 -7.64 0.92 -12.19
N GLU A 394 -6.92 2.04 -12.07
CA GLU A 394 -6.68 2.97 -13.17
C GLU A 394 -5.44 2.61 -14.02
N TRP A 395 -5.35 1.35 -14.47
CA TRP A 395 -4.28 0.91 -15.35
C TRP A 395 -4.22 1.72 -16.64
N GLN A 396 -3.00 1.99 -17.13
CA GLN A 396 -2.80 2.79 -18.34
C GLN A 396 -3.53 2.21 -19.57
N GLN A 397 -3.54 0.88 -19.70
CA GLN A 397 -4.21 0.19 -20.82
C GLN A 397 -5.73 0.31 -20.80
N PHE A 398 -6.35 0.68 -19.68
CA PHE A 398 -7.80 0.86 -19.59
C PHE A 398 -8.26 2.27 -20.00
N LYS A 399 -7.32 3.23 -20.18
CA LYS A 399 -7.68 4.63 -20.43
C LYS A 399 -8.19 4.91 -21.86
N ALA A 400 -7.85 4.08 -22.81
CA ALA A 400 -8.24 4.27 -24.21
C ALA A 400 -8.69 2.95 -24.87
N PRO A 401 -9.77 2.32 -24.36
CA PRO A 401 -10.29 1.10 -24.94
C PRO A 401 -11.00 1.40 -26.28
N ASP A 402 -11.25 0.36 -27.06
CA ASP A 402 -12.16 0.43 -28.19
C ASP A 402 -13.62 0.48 -27.68
N PHE A 403 -14.23 1.67 -27.67
CA PHE A 403 -15.59 1.87 -27.18
C PHE A 403 -16.66 1.18 -28.03
N GLU A 404 -16.43 1.02 -29.33
CA GLU A 404 -17.37 0.30 -30.22
C GLU A 404 -17.34 -1.20 -29.87
N LEU A 405 -16.16 -1.76 -29.65
CA LEU A 405 -16.01 -3.14 -29.19
C LEU A 405 -16.66 -3.37 -27.81
N LEU A 406 -16.50 -2.42 -26.88
CA LEU A 406 -17.18 -2.50 -25.57
C LEU A 406 -18.69 -2.60 -25.75
N LYS A 407 -19.24 -1.72 -26.59
CA LYS A 407 -20.68 -1.64 -26.85
C LYS A 407 -21.22 -2.90 -27.53
N GLU A 408 -20.45 -3.47 -28.47
CA GLU A 408 -20.79 -4.73 -29.16
C GLU A 408 -20.80 -5.94 -28.21
N ARG A 409 -19.82 -6.01 -27.28
CA ARG A 409 -19.60 -7.18 -26.45
C ARG A 409 -20.45 -7.22 -25.19
N LEU A 410 -20.74 -6.08 -24.59
CA LEU A 410 -21.61 -5.97 -23.43
C LEU A 410 -23.09 -6.21 -23.80
N LYS A 411 -23.88 -6.82 -22.92
CA LYS A 411 -25.33 -6.93 -23.10
C LYS A 411 -26.04 -5.57 -23.15
N ALA A 412 -25.53 -4.60 -22.41
CA ALA A 412 -25.96 -3.21 -22.41
C ALA A 412 -24.74 -2.30 -22.26
N PRO A 413 -24.76 -1.08 -22.85
CA PRO A 413 -23.63 -0.16 -22.77
C PRO A 413 -23.57 0.55 -21.41
N VAL A 414 -23.23 -0.19 -20.35
CA VAL A 414 -23.19 0.29 -18.96
C VAL A 414 -21.77 0.17 -18.39
N ILE A 415 -21.29 1.27 -17.82
CA ILE A 415 -19.96 1.33 -17.20
C ILE A 415 -20.09 1.94 -15.80
N PHE A 416 -19.61 1.22 -14.77
CA PHE A 416 -19.40 1.73 -13.42
C PHE A 416 -17.91 1.99 -13.23
N ASP A 417 -17.53 3.25 -13.12
CA ASP A 417 -16.13 3.65 -13.07
C ASP A 417 -15.74 4.16 -11.70
N GLY A 418 -15.00 3.33 -10.97
CA GLY A 418 -14.47 3.64 -9.64
C GLY A 418 -13.22 4.52 -9.64
N ARG A 419 -12.74 4.96 -10.81
CA ARG A 419 -11.48 5.72 -10.94
C ARG A 419 -11.57 6.95 -11.84
N ASN A 420 -12.78 7.26 -12.34
CA ASN A 420 -13.02 8.41 -13.22
C ASN A 420 -12.10 8.45 -14.45
N LEU A 421 -11.93 7.29 -15.11
CA LEU A 421 -11.01 7.17 -16.26
C LEU A 421 -11.51 7.92 -17.49
N TYR A 422 -12.83 8.02 -17.64
CA TYR A 422 -13.43 8.55 -18.85
C TYR A 422 -14.14 9.87 -18.60
N ASP A 423 -14.28 10.63 -19.68
CA ASP A 423 -15.07 11.86 -19.69
C ASP A 423 -16.55 11.52 -19.88
N PRO A 424 -17.47 12.01 -19.01
CA PRO A 424 -18.90 11.70 -19.09
C PRO A 424 -19.57 12.14 -20.40
N GLU A 425 -19.20 13.31 -20.95
CA GLU A 425 -19.75 13.79 -22.21
C GLU A 425 -19.32 12.89 -23.37
N ARG A 426 -18.06 12.46 -23.34
CA ARG A 426 -17.56 11.49 -24.32
C ARG A 426 -18.32 10.18 -24.23
N MET A 427 -18.55 9.66 -23.02
CA MET A 427 -19.32 8.42 -22.83
C MET A 427 -20.76 8.55 -23.30
N ALA A 428 -21.40 9.67 -23.03
CA ALA A 428 -22.74 9.96 -23.55
C ALA A 428 -22.80 9.99 -25.09
N ARG A 429 -21.78 10.61 -25.76
CA ARG A 429 -21.67 10.61 -27.24
C ARG A 429 -21.51 9.21 -27.82
N HIS A 430 -20.80 8.31 -27.12
CA HIS A 430 -20.71 6.89 -27.50
C HIS A 430 -21.96 6.08 -27.12
N GLY A 431 -22.93 6.66 -26.40
CA GLY A 431 -24.18 6.02 -26.02
C GLY A 431 -24.05 5.10 -24.80
N PHE A 432 -23.09 5.34 -23.91
CA PHE A 432 -22.95 4.61 -22.66
C PHE A 432 -23.75 5.24 -21.51
N HIS A 433 -24.34 4.39 -20.69
CA HIS A 433 -24.76 4.74 -19.33
C HIS A 433 -23.49 4.66 -18.45
N TYR A 434 -22.96 5.82 -18.10
CA TYR A 434 -21.67 5.93 -17.41
C TYR A 434 -21.86 6.47 -15.99
N TYR A 435 -21.34 5.74 -15.00
CA TYR A 435 -21.48 6.02 -13.58
C TYR A 435 -20.11 6.24 -12.91
N PRO A 436 -19.53 7.45 -13.03
CA PRO A 436 -18.28 7.83 -12.39
C PRO A 436 -18.48 8.22 -10.93
N MET A 437 -17.41 8.43 -10.16
CA MET A 437 -17.43 8.92 -8.79
C MET A 437 -17.51 10.46 -8.73
N GLY A 438 -18.47 11.02 -8.00
CA GLY A 438 -18.52 12.45 -7.68
C GLY A 438 -18.91 13.39 -8.82
N ARG A 439 -19.55 12.88 -9.88
CA ARG A 439 -19.94 13.69 -11.05
C ARG A 439 -21.47 13.67 -11.22
N GLY A 440 -22.15 14.56 -10.46
CA GLY A 440 -23.58 14.52 -10.18
C GLY A 440 -24.53 14.56 -11.37
N GLN A 441 -24.18 15.20 -12.49
CA GLN A 441 -25.05 15.27 -13.67
C GLN A 441 -25.09 13.97 -14.49
N SER A 442 -24.13 13.09 -14.31
CA SER A 442 -24.04 11.79 -15.01
C SER A 442 -24.66 10.62 -14.23
N CYS A 443 -25.15 10.85 -13.03
CA CYS A 443 -25.71 9.84 -12.12
C CYS A 443 -27.16 10.18 -11.75
N SER A 444 -28.10 10.07 -12.69
CA SER A 444 -29.53 10.10 -12.38
C SER A 444 -30.06 8.74 -11.87
N LEU A 445 -29.33 8.09 -10.97
CA LEU A 445 -29.87 6.98 -10.21
C LEU A 445 -30.66 7.58 -9.02
N PRO A 446 -31.95 7.26 -8.84
CA PRO A 446 -32.67 7.65 -7.64
C PRO A 446 -32.02 6.99 -6.43
N ILE A 447 -31.37 7.79 -5.58
CA ILE A 447 -30.85 7.30 -4.30
C ILE A 447 -32.05 7.14 -3.38
N ASN A 448 -32.43 5.92 -3.10
CA ASN A 448 -33.50 5.64 -2.14
C ASN A 448 -32.88 5.78 -0.74
N GLU A 449 -33.06 6.92 -0.10
CA GLU A 449 -32.55 7.26 1.25
C GLU A 449 -33.00 6.29 2.34
N ALA A 450 -34.02 5.47 2.10
CA ALA A 450 -34.55 4.52 3.07
C ALA A 450 -33.66 3.29 3.32
N SER A 451 -32.69 2.97 2.44
CA SER A 451 -31.86 1.77 2.59
C SER A 451 -30.58 1.99 3.44
N LEU A 452 -30.17 3.24 3.64
CA LEU A 452 -28.98 3.59 4.44
C LEU A 452 -29.22 3.53 5.95
N ALA A 453 -30.48 3.43 6.39
CA ALA A 453 -30.85 3.45 7.81
C ALA A 453 -30.93 2.07 8.49
N GLN A 454 -30.79 0.97 7.77
CA GLN A 454 -31.07 -0.36 8.32
C GLN A 454 -29.89 -1.29 8.62
N GLU A 455 -28.67 -0.99 8.19
CA GLU A 455 -27.53 -1.92 8.40
C GLU A 455 -26.39 -1.43 9.28
N ASP A 456 -26.33 -0.15 9.66
CA ASP A 456 -25.33 0.31 10.62
C ASP A 456 -25.96 0.96 11.85
N GLY A 457 -25.77 0.34 13.01
CA GLY A 457 -26.05 0.87 14.33
C GLY A 457 -25.23 2.12 14.65
N VAL A 458 -25.31 3.17 13.84
CA VAL A 458 -24.77 4.50 14.19
C VAL A 458 -25.80 5.26 15.03
N ARG A 459 -25.91 4.83 16.28
CA ARG A 459 -26.59 5.55 17.37
C ARG A 459 -25.57 6.38 18.16
N LEU A 460 -24.75 7.20 17.51
CA LEU A 460 -23.69 7.95 18.24
C LEU A 460 -23.41 9.38 17.76
N LEU A 461 -24.36 10.06 17.10
CA LEU A 461 -24.23 11.50 16.86
C LEU A 461 -25.57 12.25 16.93
N ARG A 462 -26.51 11.84 17.80
CA ARG A 462 -27.72 12.61 18.11
C ARG A 462 -27.92 12.80 19.62
N GLN A 463 -26.88 12.88 20.41
CA GLN A 463 -26.95 13.41 21.78
C GLN A 463 -25.62 14.09 22.08
N ALA A 464 -25.47 15.31 21.67
CA ALA A 464 -24.68 16.37 22.28
C ALA A 464 -25.32 17.72 21.90
#